data_e416bbcb231d4e17a8f3ed7b301c684a
#
_entry.id   e416bbcb231d4e17a8f3ed7b301c684a
#
_cell.length_a   1.000
_cell.length_b   1.000
_cell.length_c   1.000
_cell.angle_alpha   90.00
_cell.angle_beta   90.00
_cell.angle_gamma   90.00
#
_symmetry.space_group_name_H-M   'P 1'
#
loop_
_entity.id
_entity.type
_entity.pdbx_description
1 polymer ?
#
loop_
_entity_poly.entity_id
_entity_poly.type
_entity_poly.pdbx_seq_one_letter_code
_entity_poly.pdbx_strand_id
1 'polypeptide(L)'
;MRELIRKTTPSLPTPSQGARKEVTSSPRSAQKHTELLAHWECLNNVELQQTTHMDTPAIVTVAAWNIERCKRIPETAQVLRESGADIVLATEMDHGMARSGQHHTTRDLAEALGMGYAFGVEFVELGTGDPYETRLFKNIPNMHGLHGNAILSRYEIENVALLPLDAGGQWFTDTPKNDGQLRIGGRIAMAAQIGGVTVVAAHYESESDAQGRADQTWRMLDLIAQEYGKGPCIIGGDMNTAAFVGQRMSGIEILEDPAPTEPSFAAFAEAGFDWRSCNAPGVTTRSAPGKPVHYPLKKLDWLFVRGVTASDPAILPAICERGDYLSDHELITAKVEL
;
A
#
# COMPACT_ATOMS: atom_id res chain seq x y z
N MET A 1 11.90 2.42 -17.01
CA MET A 1 10.90 1.86 -16.04
C MET A 1 11.42 0.53 -15.56
N ARG A 2 11.28 0.20 -14.25
CA ARG A 2 11.69 -1.12 -13.72
C ARG A 2 10.81 -2.22 -14.29
N GLU A 3 11.38 -3.41 -14.42
CA GLU A 3 10.62 -4.62 -14.76
C GLU A 3 9.93 -5.21 -13.52
N LEU A 4 8.96 -6.08 -13.74
CA LEU A 4 8.27 -6.86 -12.72
C LEU A 4 9.28 -7.75 -11.97
N ILE A 5 9.15 -7.84 -10.63
CA ILE A 5 10.06 -8.57 -9.74
C ILE A 5 9.33 -9.75 -9.14
N ARG A 6 9.87 -10.98 -9.39
CA ARG A 6 9.32 -12.27 -8.92
C ARG A 6 10.18 -12.94 -7.85
N LYS A 7 11.38 -12.39 -7.62
CA LYS A 7 12.33 -13.01 -6.70
C LYS A 7 11.85 -12.87 -5.27
N THR A 8 11.63 -13.99 -4.61
CA THR A 8 11.23 -14.05 -3.21
C THR A 8 12.40 -14.42 -2.30
N THR A 9 12.33 -14.01 -1.05
CA THR A 9 13.30 -14.33 0.00
C THR A 9 12.57 -14.47 1.35
N PRO A 10 13.03 -15.32 2.27
CA PRO A 10 12.46 -15.37 3.62
C PRO A 10 12.81 -14.15 4.49
N SER A 11 13.80 -13.34 4.08
CA SER A 11 14.17 -12.10 4.77
C SER A 11 14.84 -11.16 3.79
N LEU A 12 14.46 -9.88 3.79
CA LEU A 12 15.04 -8.88 2.90
C LEU A 12 16.45 -8.48 3.33
N PRO A 13 17.44 -8.54 2.43
CA PRO A 13 18.75 -7.96 2.68
C PRO A 13 18.64 -6.44 2.67
N THR A 14 19.06 -5.78 3.74
CA THR A 14 18.92 -4.33 3.89
C THR A 14 20.26 -3.62 3.71
N PRO A 15 20.29 -2.42 3.09
CA PRO A 15 21.51 -1.63 3.01
C PRO A 15 21.93 -1.19 4.42
N SER A 16 23.24 -1.28 4.71
CA SER A 16 23.78 -0.89 6.02
C SER A 16 23.51 0.60 6.32
N GLN A 17 23.52 0.98 7.59
CA GLN A 17 23.42 2.40 7.98
C GLN A 17 24.53 3.24 7.34
N GLY A 18 25.75 2.69 7.21
CA GLY A 18 26.87 3.32 6.54
C GLY A 18 26.58 3.62 5.07
N ALA A 19 26.07 2.63 4.34
CA ALA A 19 25.69 2.79 2.94
C ALA A 19 24.59 3.84 2.75
N ARG A 20 23.55 3.83 3.59
CA ARG A 20 22.50 4.86 3.54
C ARG A 20 23.03 6.25 3.83
N LYS A 21 23.93 6.39 4.83
CA LYS A 21 24.56 7.66 5.18
C LYS A 21 25.46 8.19 4.06
N GLU A 22 26.21 7.32 3.40
CA GLU A 22 27.02 7.68 2.24
C GLU A 22 26.16 8.24 1.11
N VAL A 23 25.05 7.57 0.79
CA VAL A 23 24.09 8.03 -0.22
C VAL A 23 23.47 9.39 0.16
N THR A 24 23.13 9.59 1.43
CA THR A 24 22.61 10.89 1.91
C THR A 24 23.58 12.04 1.67
N SER A 25 24.89 11.76 1.72
CA SER A 25 25.96 12.76 1.54
C SER A 25 26.44 12.88 0.09
N SER A 26 25.96 12.03 -0.82
CA SER A 26 26.36 12.01 -2.23
C SER A 26 25.55 12.99 -3.08
N PRO A 27 26.05 13.42 -4.25
CA PRO A 27 25.26 14.18 -5.21
C PRO A 27 24.01 13.39 -5.64
N ARG A 28 22.87 14.06 -5.67
CA ARG A 28 21.59 13.50 -6.02
C ARG A 28 21.32 13.63 -7.51
N SER A 29 21.13 12.54 -8.20
CA SER A 29 20.80 12.52 -9.62
C SER A 29 19.92 11.33 -9.97
N ALA A 30 19.18 11.42 -11.07
CA ALA A 30 18.38 10.32 -11.61
C ALA A 30 19.26 9.10 -11.95
N GLN A 31 20.48 9.34 -12.45
CA GLN A 31 21.45 8.26 -12.71
C GLN A 31 21.82 7.52 -11.42
N LYS A 32 22.18 8.27 -10.36
CA LYS A 32 22.53 7.68 -9.05
C LYS A 32 21.36 6.90 -8.45
N HIS A 33 20.15 7.43 -8.57
CA HIS A 33 18.93 6.70 -8.14
C HIS A 33 18.80 5.38 -8.88
N THR A 34 18.94 5.38 -10.22
CA THR A 34 18.85 4.16 -11.04
C THR A 34 19.90 3.11 -10.65
N GLU A 35 21.14 3.56 -10.37
CA GLU A 35 22.20 2.68 -9.88
C GLU A 35 21.84 2.04 -8.53
N LEU A 36 21.28 2.82 -7.60
CA LEU A 36 20.88 2.34 -6.28
C LEU A 36 19.68 1.38 -6.37
N LEU A 37 18.70 1.68 -7.23
CA LEU A 37 17.59 0.77 -7.51
C LEU A 37 18.08 -0.61 -7.99
N ALA A 38 19.08 -0.64 -8.84
CA ALA A 38 19.65 -1.90 -9.34
C ALA A 38 20.50 -2.63 -8.28
N HIS A 39 21.16 -1.89 -7.39
CA HIS A 39 22.14 -2.43 -6.45
C HIS A 39 21.54 -2.89 -5.11
N TRP A 40 20.49 -2.24 -4.65
CA TRP A 40 19.89 -2.56 -3.36
C TRP A 40 18.89 -3.70 -3.48
N GLU A 41 19.32 -4.88 -3.05
CA GLU A 41 18.55 -6.12 -3.21
C GLU A 41 17.17 -6.08 -2.57
N CYS A 42 16.99 -5.34 -1.47
CA CYS A 42 15.66 -5.16 -0.85
C CYS A 42 14.62 -4.55 -1.80
N LEU A 43 15.06 -3.75 -2.78
CA LEU A 43 14.18 -3.17 -3.80
C LEU A 43 13.88 -4.15 -4.96
N ASN A 44 14.58 -5.30 -5.00
CA ASN A 44 14.51 -6.28 -6.09
C ASN A 44 14.13 -7.69 -5.61
N ASN A 45 13.61 -7.78 -4.40
CA ASN A 45 13.09 -9.01 -3.80
C ASN A 45 11.80 -8.72 -3.06
N VAL A 46 10.97 -9.74 -2.92
CA VAL A 46 9.79 -9.76 -2.05
C VAL A 46 10.06 -10.65 -0.86
N GLU A 47 9.82 -10.18 0.35
CA GLU A 47 9.83 -11.04 1.52
C GLU A 47 8.53 -11.83 1.59
N LEU A 48 8.65 -13.16 1.67
CA LEU A 48 7.51 -14.08 1.69
C LEU A 48 7.62 -15.02 2.89
N GLN A 49 6.58 -15.04 3.71
CA GLN A 49 6.40 -16.01 4.79
C GLN A 49 5.01 -16.63 4.67
N GLN A 50 4.96 -17.94 4.59
CA GLN A 50 3.71 -18.69 4.52
C GLN A 50 3.12 -18.89 5.93
N THR A 51 1.81 -19.07 5.97
CA THR A 51 1.10 -19.55 7.15
C THR A 51 0.89 -21.06 7.07
N THR A 52 0.26 -21.63 8.08
CA THR A 52 -0.22 -23.01 8.03
C THR A 52 -1.23 -23.16 6.90
N HIS A 53 -1.05 -24.18 6.07
CA HIS A 53 -1.95 -24.42 4.94
C HIS A 53 -3.41 -24.57 5.41
N MET A 54 -4.28 -23.78 4.82
CA MET A 54 -5.74 -23.83 4.97
C MET A 54 -6.37 -23.74 3.59
N ASP A 55 -7.43 -24.53 3.34
CA ASP A 55 -8.20 -24.41 2.11
C ASP A 55 -8.90 -23.05 2.06
N THR A 56 -8.85 -22.40 0.91
CA THR A 56 -9.53 -21.12 0.69
C THR A 56 -11.04 -21.37 0.56
N PRO A 57 -11.90 -20.77 1.39
CA PRO A 57 -13.34 -20.92 1.28
C PRO A 57 -13.88 -20.18 0.06
N ALA A 58 -15.09 -20.50 -0.36
CA ALA A 58 -15.76 -19.86 -1.49
C ALA A 58 -16.01 -18.35 -1.28
N ILE A 59 -16.13 -17.91 -0.03
CA ILE A 59 -16.35 -16.49 0.31
C ILE A 59 -15.26 -16.08 1.30
N VAL A 60 -14.57 -14.97 0.99
CA VAL A 60 -13.55 -14.36 1.84
C VAL A 60 -13.87 -12.89 2.09
N THR A 61 -13.44 -12.37 3.23
CA THR A 61 -13.46 -10.93 3.50
C THR A 61 -12.11 -10.34 3.11
N VAL A 62 -12.13 -9.43 2.14
CA VAL A 62 -10.93 -8.68 1.71
C VAL A 62 -10.96 -7.31 2.36
N ALA A 63 -9.85 -6.93 2.98
CA ALA A 63 -9.61 -5.63 3.57
C ALA A 63 -8.54 -4.88 2.78
N ALA A 64 -8.70 -3.57 2.58
CA ALA A 64 -7.63 -2.70 2.09
C ALA A 64 -7.44 -1.53 3.06
N TRP A 65 -6.19 -1.23 3.42
CA TRP A 65 -5.90 -0.22 4.42
C TRP A 65 -4.50 0.40 4.25
N ASN A 66 -4.44 1.72 4.13
CA ASN A 66 -3.23 2.47 4.42
C ASN A 66 -3.11 2.56 5.96
N ILE A 67 -2.15 1.84 6.54
CA ILE A 67 -2.06 1.63 8.00
C ILE A 67 -1.16 2.68 8.68
N GLU A 68 -0.76 3.71 7.99
CA GLU A 68 0.12 4.77 8.53
C GLU A 68 1.27 4.22 9.40
N ARG A 69 2.16 3.39 8.80
CA ARG A 69 3.35 2.73 9.40
C ARG A 69 3.03 1.59 10.37
N CYS A 70 1.74 1.28 10.64
CA CYS A 70 1.32 0.26 11.60
C CYS A 70 2.03 0.39 12.98
N LYS A 71 1.97 1.58 13.56
CA LYS A 71 2.68 1.93 14.80
C LYS A 71 2.14 1.23 16.04
N ARG A 72 0.91 0.71 15.99
CA ARG A 72 0.16 0.10 17.10
C ARG A 72 -0.32 -1.30 16.72
N ILE A 73 0.60 -2.22 16.62
CA ILE A 73 0.37 -3.57 16.09
C ILE A 73 -0.75 -4.32 16.81
N PRO A 74 -0.81 -4.39 18.17
CA PRO A 74 -1.87 -5.13 18.87
C PRO A 74 -3.28 -4.58 18.58
N GLU A 75 -3.44 -3.26 18.61
CA GLU A 75 -4.71 -2.58 18.37
C GLU A 75 -5.11 -2.68 16.90
N THR A 76 -4.15 -2.54 15.96
CA THR A 76 -4.37 -2.74 14.52
C THR A 76 -4.82 -4.17 14.24
N ALA A 77 -4.17 -5.16 14.84
CA ALA A 77 -4.56 -6.57 14.73
C ALA A 77 -5.97 -6.82 15.29
N GLN A 78 -6.36 -6.14 16.37
CA GLN A 78 -7.71 -6.26 16.93
C GLN A 78 -8.76 -5.76 15.93
N VAL A 79 -8.59 -4.54 15.36
CA VAL A 79 -9.52 -3.99 14.37
C VAL A 79 -9.65 -4.91 13.15
N LEU A 80 -8.54 -5.45 12.65
CA LEU A 80 -8.55 -6.40 11.53
C LEU A 80 -9.25 -7.73 11.88
N ARG A 81 -9.08 -8.26 13.09
CA ARG A 81 -9.84 -9.45 13.55
C ARG A 81 -11.33 -9.17 13.63
N GLU A 82 -11.72 -8.03 14.18
CA GLU A 82 -13.12 -7.61 14.32
C GLU A 82 -13.78 -7.34 12.96
N SER A 83 -13.03 -6.87 11.97
CA SER A 83 -13.52 -6.74 10.59
C SER A 83 -13.78 -8.08 9.90
N GLY A 84 -13.26 -9.18 10.44
CA GLY A 84 -13.34 -10.50 9.84
C GLY A 84 -12.43 -10.68 8.63
N ALA A 85 -11.43 -9.84 8.43
CA ALA A 85 -10.56 -9.89 7.27
C ALA A 85 -9.80 -11.23 7.17
N ASP A 86 -9.90 -11.86 6.01
CA ASP A 86 -9.17 -13.07 5.63
C ASP A 86 -7.94 -12.74 4.78
N ILE A 87 -8.04 -11.68 3.97
CA ILE A 87 -6.96 -11.14 3.13
C ILE A 87 -6.86 -9.64 3.40
N VAL A 88 -5.65 -9.15 3.68
CA VAL A 88 -5.39 -7.73 3.95
C VAL A 88 -4.41 -7.18 2.91
N LEU A 89 -4.86 -6.17 2.18
CA LEU A 89 -4.08 -5.39 1.21
C LEU A 89 -3.60 -4.13 1.93
N ALA A 90 -2.39 -4.18 2.50
CA ALA A 90 -1.86 -3.14 3.37
C ALA A 90 -0.85 -2.25 2.64
N THR A 91 -0.95 -0.95 2.85
CA THR A 91 0.05 0.01 2.40
C THR A 91 0.68 0.75 3.58
N GLU A 92 1.82 1.39 3.35
CA GLU A 92 2.59 2.11 4.36
C GLU A 92 3.08 1.23 5.54
N MET A 93 3.59 0.06 5.24
CA MET A 93 4.21 -0.83 6.22
C MET A 93 5.70 -0.51 6.40
N ASP A 94 6.17 -0.47 7.64
CA ASP A 94 7.56 -0.18 7.99
C ASP A 94 8.35 -1.44 8.36
N HIS A 95 9.64 -1.45 8.04
CA HIS A 95 10.59 -2.44 8.57
C HIS A 95 11.86 -1.73 9.08
N GLY A 96 12.07 -1.77 10.39
CA GLY A 96 13.22 -1.18 11.06
C GLY A 96 13.30 0.34 10.94
N MET A 97 12.15 1.00 11.08
CA MET A 97 12.02 2.45 11.15
C MET A 97 11.89 2.90 12.60
N ALA A 98 12.57 3.99 12.97
CA ALA A 98 12.51 4.57 14.30
C ALA A 98 11.09 4.97 14.70
N ARG A 99 10.33 5.53 13.75
CA ARG A 99 8.94 6.01 13.92
C ARG A 99 7.94 4.89 14.26
N SER A 100 8.26 3.66 13.91
CA SER A 100 7.48 2.45 14.22
C SER A 100 8.20 1.51 15.20
N GLY A 101 9.06 2.05 16.09
CA GLY A 101 9.75 1.28 17.14
C GLY A 101 10.76 0.26 16.63
N GLN A 102 11.29 0.42 15.43
CA GLN A 102 12.20 -0.51 14.76
C GLN A 102 11.57 -1.87 14.41
N HIS A 103 10.25 -2.01 14.53
CA HIS A 103 9.53 -3.24 14.21
C HIS A 103 9.60 -3.59 12.70
N HIS A 104 9.44 -4.84 12.39
CA HIS A 104 9.01 -5.32 11.09
C HIS A 104 7.48 -5.40 11.13
N THR A 105 6.81 -4.27 10.88
CA THR A 105 5.39 -4.13 11.19
C THR A 105 4.50 -5.12 10.43
N THR A 106 4.88 -5.51 9.19
CA THR A 106 4.16 -6.55 8.44
C THR A 106 4.27 -7.91 9.12
N ARG A 107 5.47 -8.35 9.47
CA ARG A 107 5.69 -9.63 10.13
C ARG A 107 4.96 -9.68 11.48
N ASP A 108 5.18 -8.66 12.30
CA ASP A 108 4.64 -8.62 13.64
C ASP A 108 3.09 -8.55 13.63
N LEU A 109 2.50 -7.86 12.63
CA LEU A 109 1.06 -7.87 12.40
C LEU A 109 0.56 -9.23 11.90
N ALA A 110 1.25 -9.86 10.96
CA ALA A 110 0.91 -11.18 10.44
C ALA A 110 0.95 -12.25 11.56
N GLU A 111 1.99 -12.23 12.40
CA GLU A 111 2.09 -13.10 13.58
C GLU A 111 0.91 -12.88 14.54
N ALA A 112 0.55 -11.62 14.83
CA ALA A 112 -0.59 -11.30 15.68
C ALA A 112 -1.91 -11.79 15.11
N LEU A 113 -2.06 -11.85 13.78
CA LEU A 113 -3.27 -12.31 13.09
C LEU A 113 -3.27 -13.83 12.80
N GLY A 114 -2.13 -14.51 12.94
CA GLY A 114 -1.96 -15.90 12.50
C GLY A 114 -2.01 -16.05 10.98
N MET A 115 -1.47 -15.08 10.25
CA MET A 115 -1.47 -15.00 8.79
C MET A 115 -0.06 -15.19 8.22
N GLY A 116 0.03 -15.63 6.95
CA GLY A 116 1.20 -15.44 6.12
C GLY A 116 1.26 -14.02 5.55
N TYR A 117 2.40 -13.65 4.96
CA TYR A 117 2.54 -12.35 4.31
C TYR A 117 3.51 -12.35 3.14
N ALA A 118 3.28 -11.42 2.21
CA ALA A 118 4.24 -10.97 1.22
C ALA A 118 4.48 -9.47 1.44
N PHE A 119 5.74 -9.03 1.55
CA PHE A 119 6.13 -7.63 1.76
C PHE A 119 7.11 -7.17 0.68
N GLY A 120 6.79 -6.08 0.01
CA GLY A 120 7.62 -5.43 -1.01
C GLY A 120 8.00 -4.01 -0.63
N VAL A 121 9.27 -3.66 -0.86
CA VAL A 121 9.80 -2.34 -0.52
C VAL A 121 9.47 -1.32 -1.61
N GLU A 122 8.76 -0.29 -1.23
CA GLU A 122 8.48 0.89 -2.02
C GLU A 122 9.65 1.87 -1.93
N PHE A 123 10.09 2.15 -0.71
CA PHE A 123 11.20 3.06 -0.44
C PHE A 123 12.17 2.52 0.61
N VAL A 124 13.45 2.83 0.38
CA VAL A 124 14.47 2.83 1.42
C VAL A 124 14.64 4.26 1.92
N GLU A 125 14.25 4.51 3.15
CA GLU A 125 14.32 5.82 3.80
C GLU A 125 15.76 6.15 4.17
N LEU A 126 16.25 7.30 3.73
CA LEU A 126 17.59 7.80 4.07
C LEU A 126 17.58 8.70 5.31
N GLY A 127 16.40 9.19 5.69
CA GLY A 127 16.10 9.94 6.91
C GLY A 127 15.18 9.16 7.85
N THR A 128 14.69 9.81 8.89
CA THR A 128 13.81 9.21 9.92
C THR A 128 12.31 9.42 9.63
N GLY A 129 11.97 10.03 8.52
CA GLY A 129 10.60 10.27 8.07
C GLY A 129 10.34 11.71 7.67
N ASP A 130 9.10 12.16 7.84
CA ASP A 130 8.68 13.53 7.58
C ASP A 130 9.34 14.55 8.54
N PRO A 131 9.13 15.87 8.38
CA PRO A 131 9.73 16.87 9.28
C PRO A 131 9.31 16.74 10.75
N TYR A 132 8.11 16.22 11.04
CA TYR A 132 7.65 15.97 12.40
C TYR A 132 8.33 14.73 12.98
N GLU A 133 8.36 13.62 12.26
CA GLU A 133 9.04 12.39 12.62
C GLU A 133 10.55 12.62 12.79
N THR A 134 11.16 13.41 11.91
CA THR A 134 12.60 13.78 12.01
C THR A 134 12.91 14.55 13.30
N ARG A 135 12.01 15.42 13.76
CA ARG A 135 12.20 16.11 15.05
C ARG A 135 12.07 15.16 16.23
N LEU A 136 11.09 14.24 16.20
CA LEU A 136 10.86 13.28 17.29
C LEU A 136 11.98 12.25 17.40
N PHE A 137 12.47 11.75 16.27
CA PHE A 137 13.43 10.65 16.20
C PHE A 137 14.85 11.10 15.83
N LYS A 138 15.18 12.37 16.01
CA LYS A 138 16.45 13.02 15.61
C LYS A 138 17.72 12.22 15.97
N ASN A 139 17.72 11.53 17.10
CA ASN A 139 18.88 10.81 17.62
C ASN A 139 18.70 9.28 17.56
N ILE A 140 17.66 8.80 16.89
CA ILE A 140 17.33 7.38 16.78
C ILE A 140 17.39 7.00 15.30
N PRO A 141 18.54 6.47 14.82
CA PRO A 141 18.65 6.08 13.42
C PRO A 141 17.76 4.84 13.14
N ASN A 142 17.26 4.75 11.91
CA ASN A 142 16.56 3.55 11.44
C ASN A 142 17.52 2.35 11.42
N MET A 143 17.09 1.20 11.91
CA MET A 143 17.86 -0.05 11.81
C MET A 143 17.93 -0.50 10.34
N HIS A 144 16.80 -0.62 9.67
CA HIS A 144 16.70 -1.07 8.28
C HIS A 144 16.26 0.04 7.33
N GLY A 145 15.29 0.86 7.71
CA GLY A 145 14.84 2.00 6.92
C GLY A 145 13.99 1.60 5.72
N LEU A 146 13.22 0.49 5.80
CA LEU A 146 12.37 0.06 4.70
C LEU A 146 10.92 0.46 4.95
N HIS A 147 10.26 0.87 3.88
CA HIS A 147 8.87 1.26 3.83
C HIS A 147 8.22 0.68 2.58
N GLY A 148 7.02 0.11 2.67
CA GLY A 148 6.42 -0.54 1.51
C GLY A 148 5.01 -1.06 1.72
N ASN A 149 4.60 -1.97 0.84
CA ASN A 149 3.26 -2.53 0.78
C ASN A 149 3.28 -4.04 1.06
N ALA A 150 2.18 -4.57 1.55
CA ALA A 150 2.07 -5.97 1.93
C ALA A 150 0.71 -6.58 1.56
N ILE A 151 0.74 -7.89 1.35
CA ILE A 151 -0.45 -8.74 1.34
C ILE A 151 -0.31 -9.68 2.53
N LEU A 152 -1.31 -9.69 3.43
CA LEU A 152 -1.42 -10.66 4.50
C LEU A 152 -2.59 -11.60 4.21
N SER A 153 -2.44 -12.89 4.49
CA SER A 153 -3.49 -13.87 4.18
C SER A 153 -3.51 -15.02 5.19
N ARG A 154 -4.72 -15.51 5.49
CA ARG A 154 -4.94 -16.77 6.21
C ARG A 154 -4.65 -17.99 5.34
N TYR A 155 -4.64 -17.79 4.02
CA TYR A 155 -4.49 -18.84 3.00
C TYR A 155 -3.12 -18.74 2.35
N GLU A 156 -2.71 -19.78 1.65
CA GLU A 156 -1.44 -19.84 0.94
C GLU A 156 -1.31 -18.68 -0.06
N ILE A 157 -0.14 -18.06 -0.08
CA ILE A 157 0.20 -16.95 -0.97
C ILE A 157 1.11 -17.48 -2.07
N GLU A 158 0.60 -17.53 -3.29
CA GLU A 158 1.30 -18.11 -4.44
C GLU A 158 1.69 -17.03 -5.46
N ASN A 159 2.65 -17.34 -6.32
CA ASN A 159 3.01 -16.52 -7.50
C ASN A 159 3.16 -15.02 -7.19
N VAL A 160 3.92 -14.72 -6.16
CA VAL A 160 4.10 -13.34 -5.68
C VAL A 160 4.94 -12.51 -6.65
N ALA A 161 4.52 -11.28 -6.90
CA ALA A 161 5.28 -10.31 -7.68
C ALA A 161 5.16 -8.89 -7.10
N LEU A 162 6.23 -8.10 -7.26
CA LEU A 162 6.24 -6.66 -7.05
C LEU A 162 6.16 -5.97 -8.42
N LEU A 163 5.20 -5.07 -8.54
CA LEU A 163 4.85 -4.34 -9.76
C LEU A 163 5.28 -2.88 -9.62
N PRO A 164 6.40 -2.44 -10.25
CA PRO A 164 6.78 -1.02 -10.21
C PRO A 164 5.81 -0.16 -11.03
N LEU A 165 5.21 0.84 -10.39
CA LEU A 165 4.16 1.69 -10.97
C LEU A 165 4.74 2.94 -11.65
N ASP A 166 5.95 3.36 -11.26
CA ASP A 166 6.64 4.52 -11.81
C ASP A 166 8.14 4.27 -11.98
N ALA A 167 8.86 5.28 -12.48
CA ALA A 167 10.31 5.23 -12.61
C ALA A 167 11.03 5.45 -11.27
N GLY A 168 10.31 6.01 -10.29
CA GLY A 168 10.87 6.44 -9.02
C GLY A 168 11.83 7.64 -9.14
N GLY A 169 12.46 7.98 -8.02
CA GLY A 169 13.54 8.96 -7.97
C GLY A 169 13.12 10.38 -7.64
N GLN A 170 11.86 10.75 -7.76
CA GLN A 170 11.42 12.11 -7.42
C GLN A 170 11.66 12.47 -5.95
N TRP A 171 11.61 11.50 -5.06
CA TRP A 171 11.90 11.65 -3.63
C TRP A 171 13.40 11.63 -3.30
N PHE A 172 14.26 11.38 -4.26
CA PHE A 172 15.71 11.41 -4.13
C PHE A 172 16.33 12.65 -4.78
N THR A 173 15.88 13.01 -5.98
CA THR A 173 16.33 14.23 -6.65
C THR A 173 15.75 15.45 -5.95
N ASP A 174 16.52 16.50 -5.75
CA ASP A 174 16.07 17.74 -5.11
C ASP A 174 14.92 18.37 -5.91
N THR A 175 13.71 17.99 -5.55
CA THR A 175 12.50 18.63 -6.05
C THR A 175 11.87 19.45 -4.93
N PRO A 176 11.26 20.61 -5.22
CA PRO A 176 10.54 21.43 -4.22
C PRO A 176 9.40 20.70 -3.52
N LYS A 177 8.90 19.60 -4.10
CA LYS A 177 7.83 18.76 -3.56
C LYS A 177 8.29 17.76 -2.52
N ASN A 178 9.58 17.57 -2.38
CA ASN A 178 10.14 16.57 -1.47
C ASN A 178 10.20 17.13 -0.04
N ASP A 179 9.15 17.17 0.71
CA ASP A 179 8.98 17.69 2.10
C ASP A 179 10.09 17.26 3.11
N GLY A 180 11.32 17.13 2.63
CA GLY A 180 12.49 16.71 3.40
C GLY A 180 12.60 15.19 3.58
N GLN A 181 11.66 14.40 3.08
CA GLN A 181 11.78 12.95 3.08
C GLN A 181 12.68 12.48 1.94
N LEU A 182 13.92 12.17 2.29
CA LEU A 182 14.88 11.65 1.33
C LEU A 182 14.82 10.13 1.29
N ARG A 183 14.47 9.54 0.13
CA ARG A 183 14.28 8.11 -0.04
C ARG A 183 14.64 7.61 -1.43
N ILE A 184 15.08 6.35 -1.52
CA ILE A 184 15.36 5.63 -2.76
C ILE A 184 14.23 4.66 -3.01
N GLY A 185 13.64 4.69 -4.20
CA GLY A 185 12.54 3.82 -4.58
C GLY A 185 11.57 4.52 -5.50
N GLY A 186 10.36 4.00 -5.55
CA GLY A 186 9.23 4.52 -6.31
C GLY A 186 7.98 3.72 -5.99
N ARG A 187 6.85 4.17 -6.45
CA ARG A 187 5.55 3.53 -6.18
C ARG A 187 5.49 2.11 -6.74
N ILE A 188 4.90 1.24 -5.96
CA ILE A 188 4.73 -0.18 -6.30
C ILE A 188 3.31 -0.64 -5.99
N ALA A 189 2.92 -1.75 -6.64
CA ALA A 189 1.88 -2.63 -6.14
C ALA A 189 2.48 -4.00 -5.80
N MET A 190 1.92 -4.67 -4.80
CA MET A 190 2.21 -6.06 -4.48
C MET A 190 1.10 -6.92 -5.07
N ALA A 191 1.45 -7.99 -5.78
CA ALA A 191 0.49 -8.92 -6.34
C ALA A 191 0.82 -10.35 -5.93
N ALA A 192 -0.22 -11.18 -5.76
CA ALA A 192 -0.10 -12.60 -5.48
C ALA A 192 -1.34 -13.34 -5.98
N GLN A 193 -1.29 -14.68 -5.99
CA GLN A 193 -2.48 -15.52 -6.15
C GLN A 193 -2.87 -16.13 -4.81
N ILE A 194 -4.18 -16.13 -4.50
CA ILE A 194 -4.77 -16.75 -3.32
C ILE A 194 -6.06 -17.44 -3.78
N GLY A 195 -6.16 -18.75 -3.59
CA GLY A 195 -7.32 -19.52 -4.02
C GLY A 195 -7.66 -19.41 -5.51
N GLY A 196 -6.63 -19.22 -6.36
CA GLY A 196 -6.80 -19.06 -7.82
C GLY A 196 -7.18 -17.64 -8.27
N VAL A 197 -7.35 -16.70 -7.35
CA VAL A 197 -7.66 -15.29 -7.65
C VAL A 197 -6.41 -14.43 -7.46
N THR A 198 -6.15 -13.52 -8.38
CA THR A 198 -5.07 -12.53 -8.23
C THR A 198 -5.51 -11.43 -7.25
N VAL A 199 -4.71 -11.17 -6.23
CA VAL A 199 -4.93 -10.09 -5.26
C VAL A 199 -3.80 -9.07 -5.35
N VAL A 200 -4.12 -7.77 -5.27
CA VAL A 200 -3.14 -6.70 -5.48
C VAL A 200 -3.31 -5.60 -4.43
N ALA A 201 -2.25 -5.31 -3.68
CA ALA A 201 -2.16 -4.17 -2.78
C ALA A 201 -1.41 -3.03 -3.49
N ALA A 202 -2.07 -1.91 -3.77
CA ALA A 202 -1.52 -0.80 -4.54
C ALA A 202 -1.44 0.50 -3.71
N HIS A 203 -0.36 1.25 -3.91
CA HIS A 203 -0.20 2.59 -3.33
C HIS A 203 0.30 3.55 -4.43
N TYR A 204 -0.54 4.51 -4.80
CA TYR A 204 -0.22 5.48 -5.85
C TYR A 204 0.54 6.70 -5.31
N GLU A 205 1.16 7.44 -6.22
CA GLU A 205 1.93 8.64 -5.86
C GLU A 205 1.02 9.78 -5.40
N SER A 206 1.20 10.21 -4.16
CA SER A 206 0.42 11.27 -3.51
C SER A 206 0.58 12.64 -4.16
N GLU A 207 1.76 12.91 -4.73
CA GLU A 207 2.10 14.16 -5.43
C GLU A 207 1.69 14.15 -6.91
N SER A 208 1.06 13.08 -7.38
CA SER A 208 0.60 12.92 -8.76
C SER A 208 -0.70 13.67 -9.01
N ASP A 209 -0.88 14.18 -10.22
CA ASP A 209 -2.18 14.62 -10.69
C ASP A 209 -3.06 13.42 -11.13
N ALA A 210 -4.29 13.69 -11.55
CA ALA A 210 -5.23 12.65 -11.97
C ALA A 210 -4.73 11.86 -13.20
N GLN A 211 -4.01 12.50 -14.11
CA GLN A 211 -3.44 11.82 -15.28
C GLN A 211 -2.28 10.91 -14.88
N GLY A 212 -1.39 11.36 -14.00
CA GLY A 212 -0.29 10.52 -13.51
C GLY A 212 -0.79 9.30 -12.73
N ARG A 213 -1.92 9.41 -12.01
CA ARG A 213 -2.58 8.23 -11.39
C ARG A 213 -3.16 7.29 -12.44
N ALA A 214 -3.74 7.82 -13.52
CA ALA A 214 -4.19 6.99 -14.64
C ALA A 214 -3.01 6.25 -15.30
N ASP A 215 -1.87 6.90 -15.48
CA ASP A 215 -0.67 6.28 -16.03
C ASP A 215 -0.16 5.15 -15.13
N GLN A 216 -0.18 5.33 -13.80
CA GLN A 216 0.14 4.27 -12.83
C GLN A 216 -0.88 3.11 -12.92
N THR A 217 -2.17 3.42 -13.11
CA THR A 217 -3.22 2.42 -13.30
C THR A 217 -2.97 1.58 -14.54
N TRP A 218 -2.76 2.20 -15.70
CA TRP A 218 -2.44 1.47 -16.93
C TRP A 218 -1.22 0.60 -16.78
N ARG A 219 -0.16 1.15 -16.17
CA ARG A 219 1.06 0.39 -15.89
C ARG A 219 0.80 -0.84 -15.02
N MET A 220 0.04 -0.69 -13.95
CA MET A 220 -0.34 -1.80 -13.07
C MET A 220 -1.13 -2.87 -13.81
N LEU A 221 -2.16 -2.47 -14.57
CA LEU A 221 -3.02 -3.38 -15.31
C LEU A 221 -2.25 -4.16 -16.40
N ASP A 222 -1.32 -3.51 -17.09
CA ASP A 222 -0.43 -4.16 -18.06
C ASP A 222 0.45 -5.23 -17.40
N LEU A 223 1.04 -4.91 -16.24
CA LEU A 223 1.88 -5.87 -15.50
C LEU A 223 1.07 -7.03 -14.95
N ILE A 224 -0.16 -6.77 -14.45
CA ILE A 224 -1.08 -7.84 -14.02
C ILE A 224 -1.45 -8.74 -15.20
N ALA A 225 -1.79 -8.15 -16.35
CA ALA A 225 -2.16 -8.91 -17.54
C ALA A 225 -0.98 -9.76 -18.07
N GLN A 226 0.23 -9.23 -18.02
CA GLN A 226 1.47 -9.91 -18.40
C GLN A 226 1.77 -11.10 -17.49
N GLU A 227 1.60 -10.96 -16.18
CA GLU A 227 1.99 -11.95 -15.17
C GLU A 227 0.91 -12.98 -14.89
N TYR A 228 -0.32 -12.52 -14.72
CA TYR A 228 -1.45 -13.32 -14.23
C TYR A 228 -2.56 -13.49 -15.26
N GLY A 229 -2.44 -12.85 -16.42
CA GLY A 229 -3.51 -12.86 -17.42
C GLY A 229 -4.70 -11.98 -17.07
N LYS A 230 -5.85 -12.29 -17.67
CA LYS A 230 -7.11 -11.54 -17.51
C LYS A 230 -8.14 -12.29 -16.65
N GLY A 231 -7.69 -13.22 -15.81
CA GLY A 231 -8.53 -13.99 -14.90
C GLY A 231 -9.13 -13.17 -13.76
N PRO A 232 -9.76 -13.86 -12.77
CA PRO A 232 -10.28 -13.24 -11.56
C PRO A 232 -9.21 -12.42 -10.84
N CYS A 233 -9.59 -11.20 -10.42
CA CYS A 233 -8.63 -10.27 -9.80
C CYS A 233 -9.32 -9.33 -8.83
N ILE A 234 -8.66 -9.06 -7.69
CA ILE A 234 -9.05 -8.10 -6.67
C ILE A 234 -7.89 -7.12 -6.51
N ILE A 235 -8.13 -5.82 -6.67
CA ILE A 235 -7.14 -4.77 -6.44
C ILE A 235 -7.66 -3.89 -5.31
N GLY A 236 -6.80 -3.55 -4.35
CA GLY A 236 -7.18 -2.62 -3.28
C GLY A 236 -5.99 -1.82 -2.76
N GLY A 237 -6.29 -0.71 -2.10
CA GLY A 237 -5.29 0.14 -1.46
C GLY A 237 -5.56 1.62 -1.63
N ASP A 238 -4.54 2.42 -1.34
CA ASP A 238 -4.57 3.87 -1.46
C ASP A 238 -4.24 4.31 -2.90
N MET A 239 -5.27 4.64 -3.66
CA MET A 239 -5.15 5.12 -5.04
C MET A 239 -4.89 6.62 -5.12
N ASN A 240 -4.76 7.30 -3.98
CA ASN A 240 -4.50 8.73 -3.87
C ASN A 240 -5.39 9.60 -4.79
N THR A 241 -6.67 9.24 -4.96
CA THR A 241 -7.65 9.88 -5.84
C THR A 241 -8.04 11.27 -5.33
N ALA A 242 -7.04 12.15 -5.22
CA ALA A 242 -7.15 13.47 -4.60
C ALA A 242 -7.98 14.48 -5.38
N ALA A 243 -8.37 14.17 -6.63
CA ALA A 243 -9.26 15.01 -7.40
C ALA A 243 -10.72 14.94 -6.90
N PHE A 244 -11.10 13.90 -6.16
CA PHE A 244 -12.36 13.86 -5.43
C PHE A 244 -12.29 14.77 -4.22
N VAL A 245 -12.63 16.02 -4.39
CA VAL A 245 -12.51 17.06 -3.37
C VAL A 245 -13.88 17.42 -2.79
N GLY A 246 -13.97 17.43 -1.45
CA GLY A 246 -15.04 18.02 -0.71
C GLY A 246 -16.30 17.15 -0.57
N GLN A 247 -17.26 17.68 0.19
CA GLN A 247 -18.52 17.01 0.52
C GLN A 247 -19.39 16.63 -0.70
N ARG A 248 -19.19 17.29 -1.84
CA ARG A 248 -19.93 17.00 -3.06
C ARG A 248 -19.64 15.62 -3.63
N MET A 249 -18.46 15.09 -3.35
CA MET A 249 -17.97 13.85 -3.95
C MET A 249 -17.81 12.70 -2.95
N SER A 250 -18.33 12.83 -1.75
CA SER A 250 -18.35 11.75 -0.74
C SER A 250 -19.65 10.91 -0.78
N GLY A 251 -20.56 11.24 -1.68
CA GLY A 251 -21.83 10.53 -1.84
C GLY A 251 -21.77 9.37 -2.83
N ILE A 252 -22.93 8.84 -3.14
CA ILE A 252 -23.10 7.72 -4.07
C ILE A 252 -22.65 8.07 -5.50
N GLU A 253 -22.70 9.34 -5.86
CA GLU A 253 -22.30 9.86 -7.18
C GLU A 253 -20.84 9.55 -7.53
N ILE A 254 -19.93 9.51 -6.55
CA ILE A 254 -18.52 9.10 -6.75
C ILE A 254 -18.44 7.66 -7.26
N LEU A 255 -19.34 6.80 -6.81
CA LEU A 255 -19.34 5.40 -7.21
C LEU A 255 -19.94 5.21 -8.61
N GLU A 256 -20.87 6.08 -9.00
CA GLU A 256 -21.59 5.96 -10.27
C GLU A 256 -20.76 6.41 -11.46
N ASP A 257 -20.12 7.58 -11.41
CA ASP A 257 -19.37 8.17 -12.53
C ASP A 257 -18.09 8.88 -12.08
N PRO A 258 -17.07 8.15 -11.59
CA PRO A 258 -15.82 8.74 -11.12
C PRO A 258 -14.86 9.14 -12.26
N ALA A 259 -14.96 8.54 -13.44
CA ALA A 259 -13.99 8.66 -14.53
C ALA A 259 -13.75 10.08 -15.05
N PRO A 260 -14.74 10.98 -15.15
CA PRO A 260 -14.50 12.36 -15.58
C PRO A 260 -13.56 13.14 -14.63
N THR A 261 -13.52 12.77 -13.36
CA THR A 261 -12.68 13.41 -12.34
C THR A 261 -11.37 12.68 -12.13
N GLU A 262 -11.40 11.35 -12.16
CA GLU A 262 -10.25 10.47 -12.00
C GLU A 262 -10.18 9.48 -13.17
N PRO A 263 -9.40 9.76 -14.23
CA PRO A 263 -9.31 8.93 -15.42
C PRO A 263 -8.84 7.48 -15.16
N SER A 264 -8.22 7.21 -14.00
CA SER A 264 -7.92 5.85 -13.53
C SER A 264 -9.12 4.92 -13.61
N PHE A 265 -10.33 5.42 -13.34
CA PHE A 265 -11.56 4.62 -13.37
C PHE A 265 -11.96 4.22 -14.78
N ALA A 266 -11.64 5.03 -15.79
CA ALA A 266 -11.81 4.63 -17.19
C ALA A 266 -10.90 3.44 -17.55
N ALA A 267 -9.64 3.45 -17.06
CA ALA A 267 -8.70 2.36 -17.26
C ALA A 267 -9.18 1.06 -16.57
N PHE A 268 -9.67 1.15 -15.32
CA PHE A 268 -10.27 0.01 -14.63
C PHE A 268 -11.49 -0.55 -15.36
N ALA A 269 -12.40 0.32 -15.83
CA ALA A 269 -13.58 -0.09 -16.58
C ALA A 269 -13.21 -0.80 -17.89
N GLU A 270 -12.24 -0.27 -18.65
CA GLU A 270 -11.74 -0.86 -19.89
C GLU A 270 -11.11 -2.25 -19.65
N ALA A 271 -10.43 -2.42 -18.51
CA ALA A 271 -9.87 -3.70 -18.09
C ALA A 271 -10.90 -4.67 -17.46
N GLY A 272 -12.19 -4.28 -17.40
CA GLY A 272 -13.30 -5.12 -16.93
C GLY A 272 -13.47 -5.16 -15.43
N PHE A 273 -12.93 -4.20 -14.67
CA PHE A 273 -13.13 -4.11 -13.24
C PHE A 273 -14.41 -3.35 -12.86
N ASP A 274 -15.08 -3.83 -11.82
CA ASP A 274 -16.12 -3.12 -11.09
C ASP A 274 -15.58 -2.61 -9.75
N TRP A 275 -16.10 -1.46 -9.31
CA TRP A 275 -15.83 -0.87 -7.99
C TRP A 275 -17.09 -0.58 -7.19
N ARG A 276 -18.26 -0.62 -7.82
CA ARG A 276 -19.53 -0.24 -7.19
C ARG A 276 -19.97 -1.24 -6.15
N SER A 277 -19.79 -2.54 -6.44
CA SER A 277 -20.19 -3.62 -5.55
C SER A 277 -19.29 -3.80 -4.34
N CYS A 278 -18.05 -3.33 -4.42
CA CYS A 278 -17.03 -3.55 -3.38
C CYS A 278 -16.60 -2.29 -2.62
N ASN A 279 -17.27 -1.14 -2.83
CA ASN A 279 -17.00 0.08 -2.08
C ASN A 279 -18.27 0.70 -1.50
N ALA A 280 -18.21 1.04 -0.21
CA ALA A 280 -19.23 1.88 0.40
C ALA A 280 -19.04 3.36 0.00
N PRO A 281 -20.12 4.14 -0.17
CA PRO A 281 -20.03 5.57 -0.32
C PRO A 281 -19.48 6.20 0.96
N GLY A 282 -18.64 7.22 0.83
CA GLY A 282 -18.06 7.94 1.97
C GLY A 282 -16.59 8.24 1.80
N VAL A 283 -16.09 9.06 2.71
CA VAL A 283 -14.65 9.41 2.77
C VAL A 283 -13.86 8.29 3.46
N THR A 284 -12.61 8.11 3.04
CA THR A 284 -11.71 7.11 3.63
C THR A 284 -10.53 7.75 4.37
N THR A 285 -10.45 9.09 4.43
CA THR A 285 -9.45 9.79 5.24
C THR A 285 -10.06 10.33 6.52
N ARG A 286 -9.23 10.46 7.55
CA ARG A 286 -9.60 11.08 8.83
C ARG A 286 -8.51 12.01 9.33
N SER A 287 -8.87 12.94 10.23
CA SER A 287 -7.91 13.79 10.93
C SER A 287 -7.48 13.14 12.23
N ALA A 288 -6.19 13.25 12.56
CA ALA A 288 -5.69 12.78 13.85
C ALA A 288 -6.39 13.51 15.01
N PRO A 289 -6.66 12.84 16.14
CA PRO A 289 -7.28 13.44 17.32
C PRO A 289 -6.53 14.68 17.80
N GLY A 290 -7.29 15.73 18.12
CA GLY A 290 -6.73 16.99 18.64
C GLY A 290 -6.06 17.88 17.57
N LYS A 291 -6.02 17.46 16.32
CA LYS A 291 -5.61 18.30 15.21
C LYS A 291 -6.83 18.89 14.51
N PRO A 292 -6.70 20.10 13.92
CA PRO A 292 -7.76 20.65 13.08
C PRO A 292 -8.12 19.65 11.98
N VAL A 293 -9.41 19.53 11.70
CA VAL A 293 -9.85 18.72 10.55
C VAL A 293 -9.31 19.37 9.29
N HIS A 294 -8.42 18.67 8.60
CA HIS A 294 -7.95 19.10 7.29
C HIS A 294 -9.07 18.86 6.27
N TYR A 295 -9.83 19.89 5.96
CA TYR A 295 -10.81 19.83 4.88
C TYR A 295 -10.16 20.11 3.54
N PRO A 296 -10.67 19.45 2.50
CA PRO A 296 -11.72 18.42 2.50
C PRO A 296 -11.16 17.03 2.82
N LEU A 297 -11.88 16.25 3.63
CA LEU A 297 -11.65 14.80 3.72
C LEU A 297 -11.93 14.15 2.37
N LYS A 298 -11.20 13.10 2.04
CA LYS A 298 -11.19 12.51 0.69
C LYS A 298 -11.53 11.01 0.73
N LYS A 299 -12.02 10.50 -0.41
CA LYS A 299 -12.05 9.06 -0.67
C LYS A 299 -10.81 8.72 -1.49
N LEU A 300 -9.80 8.15 -0.86
CA LEU A 300 -8.51 7.79 -1.48
C LEU A 300 -8.37 6.28 -1.65
N ASP A 301 -9.02 5.51 -0.76
CA ASP A 301 -8.89 4.07 -0.69
C ASP A 301 -10.05 3.39 -1.42
N TRP A 302 -9.71 2.39 -2.22
CA TRP A 302 -10.63 1.70 -3.11
C TRP A 302 -10.37 0.21 -3.18
N LEU A 303 -11.43 -0.54 -3.49
CA LEU A 303 -11.40 -1.93 -3.96
C LEU A 303 -11.91 -1.98 -5.40
N PHE A 304 -11.36 -2.85 -6.20
CA PHE A 304 -11.77 -3.13 -7.58
C PHE A 304 -11.79 -4.64 -7.76
N VAL A 305 -12.83 -5.17 -8.42
CA VAL A 305 -12.99 -6.60 -8.65
C VAL A 305 -13.25 -6.90 -10.12
N ARG A 306 -12.70 -8.00 -10.60
CA ARG A 306 -12.94 -8.55 -11.93
C ARG A 306 -13.06 -10.06 -11.86
N GLY A 307 -14.11 -10.63 -12.49
CA GLY A 307 -14.31 -12.08 -12.57
C GLY A 307 -14.68 -12.77 -11.24
N VAL A 308 -15.04 -11.98 -10.23
CA VAL A 308 -15.57 -12.41 -8.92
C VAL A 308 -16.75 -11.54 -8.54
N THR A 309 -17.57 -11.99 -7.59
CA THR A 309 -18.70 -11.22 -7.07
C THR A 309 -18.35 -10.61 -5.72
N ALA A 310 -18.60 -9.31 -5.54
CA ALA A 310 -18.40 -8.62 -4.27
C ALA A 310 -19.72 -8.16 -3.65
N SER A 311 -19.76 -8.13 -2.31
CA SER A 311 -20.91 -7.70 -1.51
C SER A 311 -20.48 -7.12 -0.18
N ASP A 312 -21.42 -6.57 0.57
CA ASP A 312 -21.25 -6.06 1.93
C ASP A 312 -20.05 -5.08 2.08
N PRO A 313 -19.90 -4.07 1.19
CA PRO A 313 -18.82 -3.12 1.31
C PRO A 313 -18.98 -2.27 2.57
N ALA A 314 -17.89 -2.04 3.30
CA ALA A 314 -17.89 -1.23 4.51
C ALA A 314 -16.67 -0.30 4.59
N ILE A 315 -16.85 0.82 5.28
CA ILE A 315 -15.77 1.71 5.75
C ILE A 315 -15.79 1.63 7.28
N LEU A 316 -14.73 1.13 7.87
CA LEU A 316 -14.60 0.92 9.31
C LEU A 316 -13.63 1.95 9.91
N PRO A 317 -13.95 2.52 11.09
CA PRO A 317 -13.12 3.53 11.71
C PRO A 317 -11.72 3.03 12.06
N ALA A 318 -10.68 3.77 11.67
CA ALA A 318 -9.28 3.50 12.01
C ALA A 318 -8.95 3.93 13.45
N ILE A 319 -9.77 3.48 14.40
CA ILE A 319 -9.63 3.71 15.85
C ILE A 319 -9.81 2.40 16.60
N CYS A 320 -9.08 2.21 17.70
CA CYS A 320 -9.30 1.05 18.58
C CYS A 320 -10.48 1.29 19.52
N GLU A 321 -10.91 0.24 20.24
CA GLU A 321 -12.01 0.32 21.23
C GLU A 321 -11.85 1.45 22.27
N ARG A 322 -10.61 1.81 22.62
CA ARG A 322 -10.34 2.91 23.56
C ARG A 322 -10.41 4.29 22.92
N GLY A 323 -10.69 4.36 21.60
CA GLY A 323 -10.72 5.58 20.82
C GLY A 323 -9.34 6.08 20.38
N ASP A 324 -8.30 5.27 20.54
CA ASP A 324 -6.95 5.63 20.08
C ASP A 324 -6.88 5.55 18.54
N TYR A 325 -6.26 6.56 17.97
CA TYR A 325 -6.00 6.71 16.54
C TYR A 325 -4.99 5.67 16.04
N LEU A 326 -5.29 5.00 14.93
CA LEU A 326 -4.45 3.98 14.32
C LEU A 326 -3.89 4.41 12.96
N SER A 327 -4.68 5.15 12.17
CA SER A 327 -4.29 5.64 10.84
C SER A 327 -5.12 6.87 10.45
N ASP A 328 -4.58 7.72 9.58
CA ASP A 328 -5.29 8.80 8.88
C ASP A 328 -6.15 8.29 7.71
N HIS A 329 -6.12 6.99 7.45
CA HIS A 329 -7.03 6.31 6.53
C HIS A 329 -7.93 5.34 7.27
N GLU A 330 -9.19 5.27 6.84
CA GLU A 330 -10.16 4.29 7.32
C GLU A 330 -9.91 2.91 6.67
N LEU A 331 -10.22 1.85 7.39
CA LEU A 331 -10.20 0.50 6.87
C LEU A 331 -11.41 0.29 5.94
N ILE A 332 -11.19 -0.17 4.72
CA ILE A 332 -12.27 -0.58 3.82
C ILE A 332 -12.30 -2.10 3.66
N THR A 333 -13.49 -2.67 3.60
CA THR A 333 -13.70 -4.12 3.45
C THR A 333 -14.80 -4.43 2.47
N ALA A 334 -14.75 -5.62 1.87
CA ALA A 334 -15.85 -6.23 1.14
C ALA A 334 -15.78 -7.76 1.26
N LYS A 335 -16.93 -8.45 1.20
CA LYS A 335 -16.96 -9.89 0.98
C LYS A 335 -16.83 -10.17 -0.50
N VAL A 336 -16.04 -11.17 -0.84
CA VAL A 336 -15.81 -11.60 -2.22
C VAL A 336 -16.04 -13.10 -2.33
N GLU A 337 -16.89 -13.49 -3.29
CA GLU A 337 -17.08 -14.87 -3.71
C GLU A 337 -16.05 -15.17 -4.80
N LEU A 338 -15.11 -16.11 -4.49
CA LEU A 338 -13.96 -16.45 -5.33
C LEU A 338 -14.30 -17.42 -6.44
#